data_1bb920f62ad036e7bbbaf918dfe06c1c
#
_entry.id   1bb920f62ad036e7bbbaf918dfe06c1c
#
_cell.length_a   1.000
_cell.length_b   1.000
_cell.length_c   1.000
_cell.angle_alpha   90.00
_cell.angle_beta   90.00
_cell.angle_gamma   90.00
#
_symmetry.space_group_name_H-M   'P 1'
#
loop_
_entity.id
_entity.type
_entity.pdbx_description
1 polymer ?
#
loop_
_entity_poly.entity_id
_entity_poly.type
_entity_poly.pdbx_seq_one_letter_code
_entity_poly.pdbx_strand_id
1 'polypeptide(L)'
;MNERALVTENDLEQSILDNLQHFLLEMGHGFCFEARQKRILIDEDYFFADLVFYHRILKCHVIVELKIDKFRHEYASQLNMYLNYFKAEVMQPDDNPPIGTLLCTEKGDTLVKYATAGLAVSYTH
;
A
#
# COMPACT_ATOMS: atom_id res chain seq x y z
N MET A 1 8.02 10.65 -31.32
CA MET A 1 6.94 10.54 -30.40
C MET A 1 7.39 10.67 -28.97
N ASN A 2 6.66 11.41 -28.21
CA ASN A 2 7.02 11.60 -26.81
C ASN A 2 6.30 10.58 -25.94
N GLU A 3 7.03 9.64 -25.44
CA GLU A 3 6.45 8.58 -24.63
C GLU A 3 5.89 9.05 -23.31
N ARG A 4 6.38 10.18 -22.80
CA ARG A 4 5.85 10.69 -21.55
C ARG A 4 4.39 11.09 -21.64
N ALA A 5 3.94 11.44 -22.83
CA ALA A 5 2.55 11.79 -23.03
C ALA A 5 1.62 10.59 -22.83
N LEU A 6 2.19 9.39 -22.81
CA LEU A 6 1.41 8.17 -22.69
C LEU A 6 1.42 7.59 -21.28
N VAL A 7 2.06 8.26 -20.33
CA VAL A 7 2.10 7.77 -18.96
C VAL A 7 0.72 7.93 -18.33
N THR A 8 0.15 6.84 -17.87
CA THR A 8 -1.18 6.83 -17.26
C THR A 8 -1.07 6.89 -15.76
N GLU A 9 -2.22 7.10 -15.10
CA GLU A 9 -2.27 7.04 -13.65
C GLU A 9 -1.86 5.67 -13.13
N ASN A 10 -2.23 4.64 -13.87
CA ASN A 10 -1.87 3.29 -13.48
C ASN A 10 -0.35 3.09 -13.53
N ASP A 11 0.29 3.62 -14.58
CA ASP A 11 1.75 3.52 -14.69
C ASP A 11 2.43 4.23 -13.54
N LEU A 12 1.90 5.39 -13.16
CA LEU A 12 2.43 6.15 -12.06
C LEU A 12 2.26 5.40 -10.74
N GLU A 13 1.09 4.85 -10.52
CA GLU A 13 0.81 4.04 -9.35
C GLU A 13 1.79 2.88 -9.24
N GLN A 14 1.99 2.15 -10.33
CA GLN A 14 2.89 1.00 -10.32
C GLN A 14 4.32 1.41 -10.03
N SER A 15 4.74 2.55 -10.55
CA SER A 15 6.08 3.05 -10.29
C SER A 15 6.29 3.39 -8.83
N ILE A 16 5.30 4.04 -8.21
CA ILE A 16 5.39 4.37 -6.81
C ILE A 16 5.40 3.10 -5.96
N LEU A 17 4.55 2.14 -6.30
CA LEU A 17 4.49 0.89 -5.57
C LEU A 17 5.79 0.11 -5.68
N ASP A 18 6.42 0.12 -6.87
CA ASP A 18 7.72 -0.52 -7.05
C ASP A 18 8.74 0.06 -6.09
N ASN A 19 8.79 1.38 -6.01
CA ASN A 19 9.76 2.04 -5.15
C ASN A 19 9.48 1.81 -3.67
N LEU A 20 8.21 1.82 -3.28
CA LEU A 20 7.82 1.53 -1.92
C LEU A 20 8.22 0.12 -1.51
N GLN A 21 7.90 -0.84 -2.36
CA GLN A 21 8.22 -2.23 -2.09
C GLN A 21 9.72 -2.41 -1.92
N HIS A 22 10.48 -1.86 -2.86
CA HIS A 22 11.93 -1.97 -2.83
C HIS A 22 12.51 -1.30 -1.57
N PHE A 23 12.03 -0.11 -1.27
CA PHE A 23 12.50 0.64 -0.11
C PHE A 23 12.24 -0.11 1.19
N LEU A 24 11.02 -0.60 1.37
CA LEU A 24 10.67 -1.29 2.61
C LEU A 24 11.45 -2.59 2.78
N LEU A 25 11.69 -3.29 1.69
CA LEU A 25 12.46 -4.55 1.76
C LEU A 25 13.93 -4.31 2.04
N GLU A 26 14.50 -3.22 1.53
CA GLU A 26 15.91 -2.95 1.71
C GLU A 26 16.23 -2.16 2.96
N MET A 27 15.40 -1.18 3.25
CA MET A 27 15.69 -0.25 4.34
C MET A 27 14.87 -0.52 5.58
N GLY A 28 13.72 -1.14 5.42
CA GLY A 28 12.85 -1.44 6.55
C GLY A 28 13.29 -2.70 7.26
N HIS A 29 13.41 -2.60 8.58
CA HIS A 29 13.88 -3.74 9.38
C HIS A 29 12.71 -4.67 9.70
N GLY A 30 12.82 -5.89 9.25
CA GLY A 30 11.83 -6.90 9.58
C GLY A 30 10.71 -7.09 8.58
N PHE A 31 10.68 -6.34 7.50
CA PHE A 31 9.64 -6.49 6.49
C PHE A 31 9.90 -7.69 5.60
N CYS A 32 8.87 -8.52 5.45
CA CYS A 32 8.90 -9.65 4.52
C CYS A 32 7.76 -9.44 3.54
N PHE A 33 8.08 -9.49 2.27
CA PHE A 33 7.07 -9.27 1.23
C PHE A 33 6.16 -10.49 1.11
N GLU A 34 4.85 -10.26 1.10
CA GLU A 34 3.89 -11.34 0.92
C GLU A 34 3.18 -11.29 -0.41
N ALA A 35 2.64 -10.15 -0.76
CA ALA A 35 1.87 -10.07 -1.99
C ALA A 35 1.74 -8.64 -2.50
N ARG A 36 1.56 -8.55 -3.80
CA ARG A 36 1.23 -7.30 -4.45
C ARG A 36 -0.10 -7.49 -5.15
N GLN A 37 -0.99 -6.51 -5.02
CA GLN A 37 -2.34 -6.59 -5.57
C GLN A 37 -3.02 -7.87 -5.08
N LYS A 38 -3.00 -8.04 -3.76
CA LYS A 38 -3.60 -9.20 -3.12
C LYS A 38 -5.10 -9.17 -3.29
N ARG A 39 -5.63 -10.20 -3.94
CA ARG A 39 -7.07 -10.31 -4.15
C ARG A 39 -7.76 -10.74 -2.86
N ILE A 40 -8.79 -10.01 -2.50
CA ILE A 40 -9.57 -10.26 -1.30
C ILE A 40 -11.03 -10.37 -1.72
N LEU A 41 -11.69 -11.44 -1.30
CA LEU A 41 -13.11 -11.64 -1.61
C LEU A 41 -13.91 -11.36 -0.35
N ILE A 42 -14.78 -10.37 -0.41
CA ILE A 42 -15.67 -10.02 0.68
C ILE A 42 -17.07 -9.85 0.11
N ASP A 43 -18.03 -10.64 0.62
CA ASP A 43 -19.42 -10.56 0.20
C ASP A 43 -19.58 -10.58 -1.32
N GLU A 44 -18.90 -11.51 -1.97
CA GLU A 44 -18.98 -11.72 -3.41
C GLU A 44 -18.33 -10.64 -4.25
N ASP A 45 -17.76 -9.63 -3.61
CA ASP A 45 -17.00 -8.60 -4.34
C ASP A 45 -15.51 -8.82 -4.15
N TYR A 46 -14.77 -8.57 -5.22
CA TYR A 46 -13.31 -8.68 -5.17
C TYR A 46 -12.71 -7.31 -4.95
N PHE A 47 -11.73 -7.29 -4.06
CA PHE A 47 -10.93 -6.10 -3.77
C PHE A 47 -9.46 -6.47 -3.92
N PHE A 48 -8.60 -5.46 -4.04
CA PHE A 48 -7.18 -5.71 -4.20
C PHE A 48 -6.41 -4.79 -3.26
N ALA A 49 -5.64 -5.40 -2.37
CA ALA A 49 -4.75 -4.64 -1.50
C ALA A 49 -3.43 -4.44 -2.22
N ASP A 50 -2.98 -3.20 -2.30
CA ASP A 50 -1.83 -2.86 -3.13
C ASP A 50 -0.56 -3.59 -2.75
N LEU A 51 -0.16 -3.52 -1.49
CA LEU A 51 1.02 -4.21 -0.99
C LEU A 51 0.70 -4.84 0.34
N VAL A 52 1.13 -6.07 0.51
CA VAL A 52 0.98 -6.79 1.77
C VAL A 52 2.35 -7.29 2.20
N PHE A 53 2.72 -6.95 3.43
CA PHE A 53 3.96 -7.43 4.05
C PHE A 53 3.61 -8.15 5.33
N TYR A 54 4.55 -8.95 5.80
CA TYR A 54 4.52 -9.45 7.15
C TYR A 54 5.77 -8.93 7.86
N HIS A 55 5.57 -8.30 9.01
CA HIS A 55 6.69 -7.76 9.77
C HIS A 55 7.06 -8.75 10.85
N ARG A 56 8.22 -9.38 10.70
CA ARG A 56 8.60 -10.49 11.57
C ARG A 56 8.97 -10.08 13.00
N ILE A 57 9.32 -8.83 13.19
CA ILE A 57 9.65 -8.34 14.53
C ILE A 57 8.37 -7.94 15.27
N LEU A 58 7.50 -7.21 14.61
CA LEU A 58 6.22 -6.82 15.19
C LEU A 58 5.20 -7.96 15.16
N LYS A 59 5.49 -8.99 14.39
CA LYS A 59 4.63 -10.18 14.24
C LYS A 59 3.22 -9.81 13.82
N CYS A 60 3.14 -9.05 12.76
CA CYS A 60 1.85 -8.64 12.22
C CYS A 60 1.94 -8.39 10.73
N HIS A 61 0.80 -8.46 10.07
CA HIS A 61 0.70 -8.09 8.67
C HIS A 61 0.66 -6.57 8.56
N VAL A 62 1.23 -6.05 7.49
CA VAL A 62 1.20 -4.62 7.19
C VAL A 62 0.64 -4.48 5.78
N ILE A 63 -0.47 -3.75 5.66
CA ILE A 63 -1.11 -3.51 4.39
C ILE A 63 -0.87 -2.06 4.00
N VAL A 64 -0.34 -1.85 2.80
CA VAL A 64 -0.10 -0.51 2.28
C VAL A 64 -1.01 -0.27 1.10
N GLU A 65 -1.78 0.83 1.16
CA GLU A 65 -2.66 1.24 0.09
C GLU A 65 -2.21 2.59 -0.44
N LEU A 66 -2.16 2.71 -1.76
CA LEU A 66 -1.76 3.95 -2.41
C LEU A 66 -2.92 4.49 -3.21
N LYS A 67 -3.22 5.78 -3.03
CA LYS A 67 -4.23 6.47 -3.81
C LYS A 67 -3.61 7.73 -4.43
N ILE A 68 -3.70 7.83 -5.75
CA ILE A 68 -3.27 9.04 -6.45
C ILE A 68 -4.44 10.01 -6.41
N ASP A 69 -4.67 10.53 -5.22
CA ASP A 69 -5.80 11.41 -4.95
C ASP A 69 -5.55 12.02 -3.58
N LYS A 70 -6.31 13.06 -3.28
CA LYS A 70 -6.30 13.58 -1.91
C LYS A 70 -6.99 12.57 -1.00
N PHE A 71 -6.79 12.71 0.28
CA PHE A 71 -7.41 11.82 1.25
C PHE A 71 -8.94 11.87 1.14
N ARG A 72 -9.55 10.68 1.19
CA ARG A 72 -11.01 10.54 1.26
C ARG A 72 -11.34 9.51 2.32
N HIS A 73 -12.44 9.74 3.02
CA HIS A 73 -12.85 8.83 4.08
C HIS A 73 -13.13 7.43 3.55
N GLU A 74 -13.57 7.32 2.32
CA GLU A 74 -13.83 6.03 1.70
C GLU A 74 -12.56 5.17 1.63
N TYR A 75 -11.42 5.80 1.42
CA TYR A 75 -10.15 5.07 1.34
C TYR A 75 -9.79 4.48 2.70
N ALA A 76 -10.00 5.26 3.75
CA ALA A 76 -9.71 4.78 5.09
C ALA A 76 -10.67 3.67 5.49
N SER A 77 -11.94 3.79 5.11
CA SER A 77 -12.93 2.76 5.38
C SER A 77 -12.60 1.47 4.66
N GLN A 78 -12.16 1.58 3.42
CA GLN A 78 -11.78 0.41 2.63
C GLN A 78 -10.57 -0.29 3.25
N LEU A 79 -9.57 0.48 3.66
CA LEU A 79 -8.41 -0.11 4.30
C LEU A 79 -8.80 -0.79 5.61
N ASN A 80 -9.67 -0.17 6.38
CA ASN A 80 -10.14 -0.78 7.61
C ASN A 80 -10.87 -2.10 7.36
N MET A 81 -11.62 -2.16 6.27
CA MET A 81 -12.28 -3.40 5.87
C MET A 81 -11.25 -4.50 5.59
N TYR A 82 -10.16 -4.15 4.93
CA TYR A 82 -9.09 -5.11 4.66
C TYR A 82 -8.45 -5.59 5.97
N LEU A 83 -8.24 -4.67 6.91
CA LEU A 83 -7.65 -5.05 8.19
C LEU A 83 -8.56 -6.02 8.94
N ASN A 84 -9.86 -5.76 8.91
CA ASN A 84 -10.81 -6.67 9.55
C ASN A 84 -10.83 -8.03 8.88
N TYR A 85 -10.71 -8.06 7.56
CA TYR A 85 -10.62 -9.31 6.83
C TYR A 85 -9.38 -10.10 7.26
N PHE A 86 -8.23 -9.42 7.37
CA PHE A 86 -7.00 -10.08 7.80
C PHE A 86 -7.11 -10.60 9.23
N LYS A 87 -7.78 -9.87 10.10
CA LYS A 87 -8.00 -10.35 11.47
C LYS A 87 -8.84 -11.63 11.50
N ALA A 88 -9.85 -11.68 10.64
CA ALA A 88 -10.79 -12.80 10.66
C ALA A 88 -10.27 -14.02 9.90
N GLU A 89 -9.57 -13.79 8.78
CA GLU A 89 -9.30 -14.88 7.85
C GLU A 89 -7.82 -15.19 7.64
N VAL A 90 -6.92 -14.29 7.97
CA VAL A 90 -5.52 -14.44 7.59
C VAL A 90 -4.57 -14.60 8.76
N MET A 91 -4.70 -13.75 9.77
CA MET A 91 -3.72 -13.76 10.86
C MET A 91 -3.80 -15.05 11.67
N GLN A 92 -2.65 -15.45 12.19
CA GLN A 92 -2.57 -16.62 13.06
C GLN A 92 -2.84 -16.20 14.51
N PRO A 93 -3.16 -17.17 15.37
CA PRO A 93 -3.50 -16.84 16.78
C PRO A 93 -2.42 -16.06 17.52
N ASP A 94 -1.16 -16.30 17.19
CA ASP A 94 -0.07 -15.62 17.89
C ASP A 94 0.40 -14.35 17.16
N ASP A 95 -0.25 -13.98 16.06
CA ASP A 95 0.05 -12.72 15.40
C ASP A 95 -0.59 -11.56 16.15
N ASN A 96 0.08 -10.43 16.08
CA ASN A 96 -0.53 -9.19 16.53
C ASN A 96 -1.46 -8.65 15.45
N PRO A 97 -2.37 -7.74 15.80
CA PRO A 97 -3.32 -7.21 14.82
C PRO A 97 -2.63 -6.55 13.64
N PRO A 98 -3.19 -6.68 12.45
CA PRO A 98 -2.58 -6.07 11.26
C PRO A 98 -2.59 -4.55 11.32
N ILE A 99 -1.64 -3.96 10.63
CA ILE A 99 -1.48 -2.52 10.55
C ILE A 99 -1.73 -2.08 9.12
N GLY A 100 -2.43 -0.98 8.96
CA GLY A 100 -2.69 -0.42 7.64
C GLY A 100 -2.05 0.93 7.48
N THR A 101 -1.54 1.19 6.30
CA THR A 101 -0.97 2.48 5.94
C THR A 101 -1.62 2.95 4.65
N LEU A 102 -2.19 4.13 4.69
CA LEU A 102 -2.81 4.73 3.52
C LEU A 102 -1.96 5.91 3.06
N LEU A 103 -1.48 5.83 1.83
CA LEU A 103 -0.71 6.89 1.22
C LEU A 103 -1.56 7.57 0.17
N CYS A 104 -1.78 8.86 0.35
CA CYS A 104 -2.54 9.65 -0.63
C CYS A 104 -1.62 10.72 -1.18
N THR A 105 -1.57 10.80 -2.50
CA THR A 105 -0.76 11.82 -3.15
C THR A 105 -1.56 12.41 -4.30
N GLU A 106 -1.72 13.71 -4.28
CA GLU A 106 -2.39 14.37 -5.38
C GLU A 106 -1.51 14.30 -6.62
N LYS A 107 -2.11 14.55 -7.76
CA LYS A 107 -1.39 14.45 -9.03
C LYS A 107 -0.38 15.57 -9.25
N GLY A 108 0.20 16.10 -8.22
CA GLY A 108 1.19 17.12 -8.35
C GLY A 108 2.54 16.50 -8.71
N ASP A 109 3.21 17.04 -9.70
CA ASP A 109 4.51 16.52 -10.12
C ASP A 109 5.51 16.47 -8.97
N THR A 110 5.47 17.46 -8.11
CA THR A 110 6.41 17.55 -7.01
C THR A 110 6.21 16.42 -6.00
N LEU A 111 4.96 16.19 -5.62
CA LEU A 111 4.67 15.13 -4.66
C LEU A 111 4.99 13.76 -5.22
N VAL A 112 4.62 13.55 -6.47
CA VAL A 112 4.91 12.29 -7.13
C VAL A 112 6.41 12.06 -7.20
N LYS A 113 7.15 13.11 -7.50
CA LYS A 113 8.59 13.01 -7.59
C LYS A 113 9.21 12.59 -6.27
N TYR A 114 8.76 13.17 -5.17
CA TYR A 114 9.26 12.78 -3.86
C TYR A 114 8.88 11.35 -3.51
N ALA A 115 7.65 10.97 -3.81
CA ALA A 115 7.19 9.64 -3.51
C ALA A 115 7.98 8.58 -4.27
N THR A 116 8.39 8.90 -5.51
CA THR A 116 9.12 7.93 -6.31
C THR A 116 10.62 7.97 -6.07
N ALA A 117 11.15 9.09 -5.60
CA ALA A 117 12.59 9.25 -5.49
C ALA A 117 13.15 8.76 -4.16
N GLY A 118 12.52 9.04 -3.07
CA GLY A 118 13.14 8.79 -1.79
C GLY A 118 12.28 8.11 -0.77
N LEU A 119 10.99 8.16 -0.94
CA LEU A 119 10.07 7.58 0.02
C LEU A 119 10.28 8.10 1.43
N ALA A 120 11.01 9.18 1.52
CA ALA A 120 11.27 9.77 2.81
C ALA A 120 10.06 10.50 3.32
N VAL A 121 9.09 10.63 2.48
CA VAL A 121 7.99 11.48 2.79
C VAL A 121 6.80 10.65 3.14
N SER A 122 6.37 10.79 4.35
CA SER A 122 5.18 10.15 4.79
C SER A 122 4.10 11.20 4.86
N TYR A 123 3.07 11.00 4.10
CA TYR A 123 1.97 11.95 4.07
C TYR A 123 0.77 11.39 4.72
N THR A 124 1.01 10.70 5.77
CA THR A 124 -0.05 10.00 6.41
C THR A 124 -0.73 10.84 7.46
N HIS A 125 -0.74 12.05 7.38
CA HIS A 125 -1.47 12.84 8.36
C HIS A 125 -2.62 13.60 7.78
#